data_8f157c604d5e9472faee419029ef5978
#
_entry.id   8f157c604d5e9472faee419029ef5978
#
_cell.length_a   1.000
_cell.length_b   1.000
_cell.length_c   1.000
_cell.angle_alpha   90.00
_cell.angle_beta   90.00
_cell.angle_gamma   90.00
#
_symmetry.space_group_name_H-M   'P 1'
#
loop_
_entity.id
_entity.type
_entity.pdbx_description
1 polymer ?
#
loop_
_entity_poly.entity_id
_entity_poly.type
_entity_poly.pdbx_seq_one_letter_code
_entity_poly.pdbx_strand_id
1 'polypeptide(L)'
;SKQWLHAFDAIARKHQVTTGGGSLLMYQVENELLDESSDRSAFLKALTSYVRADGITVPLFTNDYSMAGHFSDTSKYGTDFHAYDSYPLGFTCNGKRNALSDHEAEFRAIAPTTPQFITEAQGGAFTPWGAPFTPSACATFADPAFTRQWGVSTIGNGVTAFNYYMLEGGTNWGWTGAPASGFTSYDYGAALDEERTLTDKFAVQKEIGYFQRALPWLAATNPVSAPEPTQGLPSPRVPAHYRRNRTTLHRLPVGRLQRDDRHHFHHLA
;
A
#
# COMPACT_ATOMS: atom_id res chain seq x y z
N SER A 1 22.33 11.21 -8.85
CA SER A 1 21.42 10.96 -7.71
C SER A 1 21.76 11.82 -6.51
N LYS A 2 23.01 11.85 -6.00
CA LYS A 2 23.39 12.56 -4.77
C LYS A 2 22.99 14.05 -4.76
N GLN A 3 23.32 14.79 -5.82
CA GLN A 3 22.99 16.22 -5.91
C GLN A 3 21.47 16.47 -5.86
N TRP A 4 20.70 15.64 -6.54
CA TRP A 4 19.24 15.73 -6.52
C TRP A 4 18.68 15.42 -5.15
N LEU A 5 19.12 14.31 -4.52
CA LEU A 5 18.71 13.95 -3.17
C LEU A 5 19.01 15.06 -2.18
N HIS A 6 20.22 15.61 -2.19
CA HIS A 6 20.60 16.71 -1.30
C HIS A 6 19.67 17.93 -1.42
N ALA A 7 19.29 18.30 -2.64
CA ALA A 7 18.37 19.41 -2.87
C ALA A 7 16.93 19.08 -2.37
N PHE A 8 16.47 17.87 -2.60
CA PHE A 8 15.16 17.41 -2.15
C PHE A 8 15.12 17.23 -0.62
N ASP A 9 16.14 16.61 -0.04
CA ASP A 9 16.25 16.35 1.39
C ASP A 9 16.33 17.63 2.21
N ALA A 10 16.90 18.70 1.65
CA ALA A 10 16.88 20.03 2.27
C ALA A 10 15.46 20.57 2.51
N ILE A 11 14.50 20.11 1.72
CA ILE A 11 13.07 20.40 1.88
C ILE A 11 12.46 19.35 2.82
N ALA A 12 12.58 18.08 2.49
CA ALA A 12 11.95 16.96 3.19
C ALA A 12 12.25 16.94 4.71
N ARG A 13 13.50 17.19 5.09
CA ARG A 13 13.92 17.19 6.51
C ARG A 13 13.17 18.18 7.40
N LYS A 14 12.60 19.24 6.81
CA LYS A 14 11.82 20.26 7.55
C LYS A 14 10.38 19.79 7.85
N HIS A 15 9.96 18.75 7.18
CA HIS A 15 8.57 18.26 7.23
C HIS A 15 8.41 16.89 7.87
N GLN A 16 9.45 16.38 8.51
CA GLN A 16 9.43 15.09 9.19
C GLN A 16 8.63 15.14 10.50
N VAL A 17 7.87 14.07 10.80
CA VAL A 17 7.19 13.95 12.11
C VAL A 17 8.19 13.85 13.26
N THR A 18 9.38 13.35 13.00
CA THR A 18 10.44 13.15 13.99
C THR A 18 11.13 14.45 14.42
N THR A 19 10.97 15.53 13.68
CA THR A 19 11.60 16.83 13.96
C THR A 19 10.64 17.91 14.46
N GLY A 20 9.42 17.50 14.86
CA GLY A 20 8.51 18.35 15.60
C GLY A 20 7.48 19.13 14.79
N GLY A 21 6.73 18.49 13.91
CA GLY A 21 5.51 19.09 13.38
C GLY A 21 5.27 18.92 11.88
N GLY A 22 6.08 18.12 11.20
CA GLY A 22 5.84 17.78 9.80
C GLY A 22 4.86 16.60 9.63
N SER A 23 4.48 16.35 8.39
CA SER A 23 3.60 15.25 8.00
C SER A 23 4.33 14.11 7.27
N LEU A 24 5.64 14.23 7.04
CA LEU A 24 6.44 13.16 6.43
C LEU A 24 6.65 12.05 7.45
N LEU A 25 6.00 10.90 7.21
CA LEU A 25 6.00 9.74 8.11
C LEU A 25 7.14 8.76 7.80
N MET A 26 7.44 8.57 6.52
CA MET A 26 8.38 7.59 5.99
C MET A 26 8.99 8.13 4.70
N TYR A 27 10.13 7.58 4.29
CA TYR A 27 10.83 8.01 3.08
C TYR A 27 11.24 6.81 2.24
N GLN A 28 10.70 6.71 1.03
CA GLN A 28 11.10 5.70 0.05
C GLN A 28 12.35 6.17 -0.68
N VAL A 29 13.41 5.38 -0.63
CA VAL A 29 14.72 5.74 -1.19
C VAL A 29 14.94 5.25 -2.61
N GLU A 30 14.23 4.21 -3.01
CA GLU A 30 14.30 3.59 -4.33
C GLU A 30 13.02 2.81 -4.62
N ASN A 31 12.71 2.58 -5.90
CA ASN A 31 11.51 1.89 -6.35
C ASN A 31 11.85 0.68 -7.22
N GLU A 32 11.38 -0.50 -6.80
CA GLU A 32 11.41 -1.74 -7.60
C GLU A 32 12.79 -2.12 -8.15
N LEU A 33 13.84 -2.00 -7.36
CA LEU A 33 15.18 -2.39 -7.78
C LEU A 33 15.23 -3.91 -8.03
N LEU A 34 15.53 -4.31 -9.27
CA LEU A 34 15.19 -5.63 -9.81
C LEU A 34 15.91 -6.83 -9.18
N ASP A 35 17.13 -6.65 -8.64
CA ASP A 35 17.94 -7.73 -8.08
C ASP A 35 19.03 -7.19 -7.16
N GLU A 36 19.66 -8.09 -6.39
CA GLU A 36 20.75 -7.78 -5.47
C GLU A 36 22.13 -7.91 -6.11
N SER A 37 22.31 -7.55 -7.38
CA SER A 37 23.64 -7.45 -7.99
C SER A 37 24.54 -6.51 -7.19
N SER A 38 25.87 -6.67 -7.35
CA SER A 38 26.86 -5.87 -6.63
C SER A 38 26.64 -4.37 -6.79
N ASP A 39 26.36 -3.94 -8.02
CA ASP A 39 26.18 -2.53 -8.37
C ASP A 39 24.90 -1.95 -7.78
N ARG A 40 23.78 -2.68 -7.87
CA ARG A 40 22.49 -2.27 -7.29
C ARG A 40 22.55 -2.26 -5.76
N SER A 41 23.20 -3.26 -5.17
CA SER A 41 23.46 -3.29 -3.73
C SER A 41 24.31 -2.11 -3.26
N ALA A 42 25.35 -1.75 -3.99
CA ALA A 42 26.18 -0.58 -3.70
C ALA A 42 25.40 0.73 -3.91
N PHE A 43 24.57 0.78 -4.95
CA PHE A 43 23.71 1.93 -5.24
C PHE A 43 22.71 2.20 -4.11
N LEU A 44 21.95 1.18 -3.66
CA LEU A 44 20.99 1.35 -2.57
C LEU A 44 21.67 1.79 -1.27
N LYS A 45 22.80 1.18 -0.91
CA LYS A 45 23.59 1.61 0.26
C LYS A 45 24.05 3.06 0.16
N ALA A 46 24.45 3.50 -1.02
CA ALA A 46 24.82 4.89 -1.25
C ALA A 46 23.63 5.84 -1.07
N LEU A 47 22.47 5.49 -1.62
CA LEU A 47 21.23 6.29 -1.47
C LEU A 47 20.84 6.46 0.00
N THR A 48 20.74 5.35 0.74
CA THR A 48 20.38 5.40 2.18
C THR A 48 21.39 6.21 2.99
N SER A 49 22.69 6.05 2.69
CA SER A 49 23.75 6.84 3.33
C SER A 49 23.62 8.34 3.05
N TYR A 50 23.32 8.74 1.81
CA TYR A 50 23.16 10.16 1.46
C TYR A 50 21.95 10.76 2.16
N VAL A 51 20.80 10.10 2.10
CA VAL A 51 19.56 10.54 2.72
C VAL A 51 19.72 10.70 4.24
N ARG A 52 20.38 9.75 4.90
CA ARG A 52 20.70 9.86 6.35
C ARG A 52 21.64 11.01 6.65
N ALA A 53 22.70 11.19 5.84
CA ALA A 53 23.66 12.28 6.01
C ALA A 53 23.00 13.67 5.82
N ASP A 54 21.97 13.75 4.99
CA ASP A 54 21.19 14.98 4.76
C ASP A 54 20.16 15.28 5.87
N GLY A 55 20.05 14.42 6.87
CA GLY A 55 19.25 14.64 8.09
C GLY A 55 17.82 14.08 8.00
N ILE A 56 17.57 13.11 7.16
CA ILE A 56 16.31 12.36 7.16
C ILE A 56 16.34 11.33 8.29
N THR A 57 15.43 11.46 9.25
CA THR A 57 15.35 10.64 10.47
C THR A 57 14.10 9.76 10.53
N VAL A 58 13.11 9.99 9.66
CA VAL A 58 11.96 9.09 9.52
C VAL A 58 12.40 7.74 8.96
N PRO A 59 11.63 6.67 9.14
CA PRO A 59 11.95 5.36 8.59
C PRO A 59 12.19 5.41 7.08
N LEU A 60 13.26 4.74 6.64
CA LEU A 60 13.61 4.55 5.23
C LEU A 60 13.16 3.17 4.76
N PHE A 61 12.66 3.10 3.54
CA PHE A 61 12.30 1.84 2.92
C PHE A 61 12.55 1.85 1.41
N THR A 62 12.56 0.67 0.83
CA THR A 62 12.42 0.43 -0.60
C THR A 62 11.37 -0.64 -0.78
N ASN A 63 10.74 -0.69 -1.97
CA ASN A 63 9.77 -1.72 -2.30
C ASN A 63 10.36 -2.75 -3.27
N ASP A 64 9.89 -3.96 -3.13
CA ASP A 64 10.09 -5.03 -4.09
C ASP A 64 8.90 -5.04 -5.06
N TYR A 65 9.14 -5.24 -6.35
CA TYR A 65 8.07 -5.32 -7.37
C TYR A 65 7.10 -6.49 -7.14
N SER A 66 7.41 -7.37 -6.20
CA SER A 66 6.63 -8.55 -5.83
C SER A 66 7.09 -9.08 -4.46
N MET A 67 6.80 -10.34 -4.17
CA MET A 67 7.28 -11.06 -2.99
C MET A 67 8.60 -11.81 -3.22
N ALA A 68 9.48 -11.31 -4.10
CA ALA A 68 10.77 -11.94 -4.37
C ALA A 68 11.78 -11.82 -3.20
N GLY A 69 11.59 -10.81 -2.34
CA GLY A 69 12.41 -10.59 -1.14
C GLY A 69 13.70 -9.82 -1.42
N HIS A 70 13.79 -9.14 -2.56
CA HIS A 70 14.94 -8.31 -2.89
C HIS A 70 15.11 -7.20 -1.85
N PHE A 71 16.35 -7.02 -1.39
CA PHE A 71 16.72 -6.00 -0.40
C PHE A 71 15.97 -6.09 0.95
N SER A 72 15.48 -7.28 1.31
CA SER A 72 14.78 -7.52 2.57
C SER A 72 15.69 -7.48 3.82
N ASP A 73 16.98 -7.68 3.65
CA ASP A 73 17.96 -7.49 4.74
C ASP A 73 18.20 -5.99 4.99
N THR A 74 17.32 -5.40 5.80
CA THR A 74 17.34 -3.96 6.10
C THR A 74 18.66 -3.51 6.73
N SER A 75 19.29 -4.35 7.54
CA SER A 75 20.57 -4.03 8.18
C SER A 75 21.71 -3.89 7.18
N LYS A 76 21.69 -4.69 6.13
CA LYS A 76 22.67 -4.69 5.04
C LYS A 76 22.57 -3.42 4.19
N TYR A 77 21.37 -2.89 4.01
CA TYR A 77 21.10 -1.79 3.07
C TYR A 77 20.86 -0.44 3.74
N GLY A 78 20.70 -0.41 5.07
CA GLY A 78 20.44 0.82 5.83
C GLY A 78 19.00 1.33 5.69
N THR A 79 18.08 0.46 5.33
CA THR A 79 16.63 0.70 5.41
C THR A 79 16.10 0.25 6.76
N ASP A 80 14.90 0.69 7.14
CA ASP A 80 14.31 0.33 8.44
C ASP A 80 13.29 -0.81 8.30
N PHE A 81 12.67 -0.95 7.13
CA PHE A 81 11.75 -2.05 6.85
C PHE A 81 11.71 -2.40 5.36
N HIS A 82 11.19 -3.59 5.08
CA HIS A 82 10.93 -4.10 3.75
C HIS A 82 9.48 -3.86 3.37
N ALA A 83 9.23 -3.52 2.11
CA ALA A 83 7.91 -3.34 1.54
C ALA A 83 7.82 -3.99 0.15
N TYR A 84 6.61 -4.17 -0.36
CA TYR A 84 6.39 -4.83 -1.65
C TYR A 84 5.15 -4.30 -2.37
N ASP A 85 5.04 -4.62 -3.64
CA ASP A 85 3.93 -4.25 -4.51
C ASP A 85 3.01 -5.44 -4.75
N SER A 86 1.71 -5.19 -4.85
CA SER A 86 0.70 -6.24 -5.01
C SER A 86 -0.32 -5.90 -6.08
N TYR A 87 -0.22 -6.63 -7.20
CA TYR A 87 -1.10 -6.51 -8.36
C TYR A 87 -1.78 -7.85 -8.69
N PRO A 88 -2.75 -8.33 -7.89
CA PRO A 88 -3.37 -9.64 -8.10
C PRO A 88 -4.10 -9.78 -9.44
N LEU A 89 -4.55 -8.69 -10.04
CA LEU A 89 -5.12 -8.68 -11.39
C LEU A 89 -4.07 -8.53 -12.49
N GLY A 90 -2.78 -8.52 -12.12
CA GLY A 90 -1.70 -8.11 -12.98
C GLY A 90 -1.66 -6.58 -13.20
N PHE A 91 -0.48 -6.06 -13.47
CA PHE A 91 -0.32 -4.63 -13.72
C PHE A 91 -1.07 -4.15 -14.98
N THR A 92 -1.22 -5.04 -15.97
CA THR A 92 -1.83 -4.77 -17.28
C THR A 92 -3.15 -5.50 -17.51
N CYS A 93 -3.97 -5.73 -16.51
CA CYS A 93 -5.24 -6.45 -16.60
C CYS A 93 -5.12 -7.90 -17.13
N ASN A 94 -4.04 -8.57 -16.87
CA ASN A 94 -3.79 -9.94 -17.35
C ASN A 94 -3.91 -11.02 -16.27
N GLY A 95 -4.22 -10.64 -15.04
CA GLY A 95 -4.40 -11.54 -13.92
C GLY A 95 -5.82 -12.06 -13.75
N LYS A 96 -6.04 -12.83 -12.71
CA LYS A 96 -7.33 -13.42 -12.37
C LYS A 96 -7.91 -12.76 -11.12
N ARG A 97 -9.18 -12.40 -11.15
CA ARG A 97 -9.86 -11.74 -10.01
C ARG A 97 -9.90 -12.56 -8.71
N ASN A 98 -9.71 -13.86 -8.81
CA ASN A 98 -9.64 -14.76 -7.66
C ASN A 98 -8.21 -15.11 -7.22
N ALA A 99 -7.21 -14.46 -7.79
CA ALA A 99 -5.80 -14.65 -7.42
C ALA A 99 -5.40 -13.87 -6.16
N LEU A 100 -6.36 -13.54 -5.29
CA LEU A 100 -6.07 -13.00 -3.96
C LEU A 100 -5.43 -14.10 -3.14
N SER A 101 -4.19 -13.89 -2.75
CA SER A 101 -3.39 -14.83 -1.99
C SER A 101 -3.17 -14.33 -0.57
N ASP A 102 -2.97 -15.29 0.33
CA ASP A 102 -2.46 -15.03 1.65
C ASP A 102 -0.94 -14.85 1.54
N HIS A 103 -0.49 -13.61 1.59
CA HIS A 103 0.93 -13.28 1.53
C HIS A 103 1.61 -13.24 2.88
N GLU A 104 0.88 -13.44 3.97
CA GLU A 104 1.46 -13.29 5.30
C GLU A 104 2.61 -14.27 5.56
N ALA A 105 2.39 -15.55 5.26
CA ALA A 105 3.41 -16.59 5.47
C ALA A 105 4.66 -16.32 4.61
N GLU A 106 4.47 -15.93 3.34
CA GLU A 106 5.56 -15.55 2.45
C GLU A 106 6.31 -14.31 2.97
N PHE A 107 5.56 -13.27 3.34
CA PHE A 107 6.15 -12.04 3.87
C PHE A 107 6.94 -12.30 5.16
N ARG A 108 6.38 -13.08 6.09
CA ARG A 108 7.06 -13.42 7.34
C ARG A 108 8.32 -14.27 7.13
N ALA A 109 8.38 -15.08 6.08
CA ALA A 109 9.60 -15.80 5.72
C ALA A 109 10.69 -14.85 5.21
N ILE A 110 10.30 -13.78 4.51
CA ILE A 110 11.22 -12.79 3.91
C ILE A 110 11.64 -11.73 4.94
N ALA A 111 10.67 -11.17 5.67
CA ALA A 111 10.85 -10.02 6.56
C ALA A 111 10.13 -10.22 7.91
N PRO A 112 10.62 -11.16 8.77
CA PRO A 112 9.91 -11.60 9.96
C PRO A 112 9.72 -10.53 11.03
N THR A 113 10.52 -9.48 11.02
CA THR A 113 10.57 -8.44 12.06
C THR A 113 10.02 -7.10 11.62
N THR A 114 9.60 -6.96 10.36
CA THR A 114 9.09 -5.69 9.82
C THR A 114 7.56 -5.71 9.69
N PRO A 115 6.89 -4.56 9.73
CA PRO A 115 5.46 -4.49 9.41
C PRO A 115 5.23 -4.91 7.97
N GLN A 116 4.09 -5.55 7.70
CA GLN A 116 3.72 -5.88 6.33
C GLN A 116 3.12 -4.64 5.66
N PHE A 117 3.86 -4.08 4.70
CA PHE A 117 3.47 -2.88 3.98
C PHE A 117 3.42 -3.13 2.47
N ILE A 118 2.26 -2.89 1.87
CA ILE A 118 2.07 -2.88 0.41
C ILE A 118 2.17 -1.44 -0.07
N THR A 119 3.27 -1.12 -0.73
CA THR A 119 3.58 0.23 -1.19
C THR A 119 2.86 0.62 -2.46
N GLU A 120 2.57 -0.37 -3.30
CA GLU A 120 1.74 -0.22 -4.49
C GLU A 120 0.63 -1.28 -4.46
N ALA A 121 -0.48 -0.89 -3.85
CA ALA A 121 -1.68 -1.70 -3.78
C ALA A 121 -2.55 -1.42 -5.01
N GLN A 122 -3.04 -2.48 -5.67
CA GLN A 122 -3.79 -2.34 -6.91
C GLN A 122 -4.99 -1.39 -6.81
N GLY A 123 -4.83 -0.14 -7.26
CA GLY A 123 -5.89 0.85 -7.35
C GLY A 123 -6.64 0.84 -8.69
N GLY A 124 -6.03 0.24 -9.69
CA GLY A 124 -6.55 0.11 -11.04
C GLY A 124 -5.68 -0.84 -11.86
N ALA A 125 -5.55 -0.59 -13.15
CA ALA A 125 -4.65 -1.35 -13.99
C ALA A 125 -4.20 -0.55 -15.22
N PHE A 126 -2.97 -0.77 -15.63
CA PHE A 126 -2.36 -0.10 -16.77
C PHE A 126 -2.82 -0.72 -18.09
N THR A 127 -3.12 0.12 -19.08
CA THR A 127 -3.44 -0.32 -20.42
C THR A 127 -2.28 0.02 -21.35
N PRO A 128 -1.45 -0.97 -21.72
CA PRO A 128 -0.34 -0.73 -22.63
C PRO A 128 -0.84 -0.45 -24.05
N TRP A 129 -0.08 0.31 -24.79
CA TRP A 129 -0.36 0.54 -26.20
C TRP A 129 -0.37 -0.78 -26.97
N GLY A 130 -1.39 -0.98 -27.81
CA GLY A 130 -1.56 -2.24 -28.57
C GLY A 130 -2.15 -3.40 -27.76
N ALA A 131 -2.62 -3.16 -26.52
CA ALA A 131 -3.34 -4.16 -25.76
C ALA A 131 -4.59 -4.65 -26.51
N PRO A 132 -5.01 -5.92 -26.31
CA PRO A 132 -6.21 -6.47 -26.93
C PRO A 132 -7.52 -5.97 -26.32
N PHE A 133 -7.46 -5.02 -25.40
CA PHE A 133 -8.59 -4.45 -24.66
C PHE A 133 -8.43 -2.91 -24.56
N THR A 134 -9.54 -2.24 -24.35
CA THR A 134 -9.58 -0.79 -24.16
C THR A 134 -9.23 -0.39 -22.72
N PRO A 135 -8.81 0.87 -22.46
CA PRO A 135 -8.64 1.37 -21.10
C PRO A 135 -9.88 1.18 -20.21
N SER A 136 -11.07 1.42 -20.73
CA SER A 136 -12.33 1.22 -20.01
C SER A 136 -12.59 -0.25 -19.67
N ALA A 137 -12.28 -1.18 -20.57
CA ALA A 137 -12.40 -2.62 -20.28
C ALA A 137 -11.41 -3.05 -19.20
N CYS A 138 -10.20 -2.50 -19.20
CA CYS A 138 -9.22 -2.75 -18.14
C CYS A 138 -9.68 -2.17 -16.80
N ALA A 139 -10.21 -0.96 -16.79
CA ALA A 139 -10.74 -0.33 -15.58
C ALA A 139 -11.84 -1.16 -14.89
N THR A 140 -12.67 -1.87 -15.68
CA THR A 140 -13.72 -2.75 -15.12
C THR A 140 -13.19 -3.99 -14.41
N PHE A 141 -11.96 -4.39 -14.66
CA PHE A 141 -11.31 -5.48 -13.93
C PHE A 141 -11.07 -5.13 -12.47
N ALA A 142 -10.57 -3.94 -12.20
CA ALA A 142 -10.33 -3.42 -10.85
C ALA A 142 -11.54 -2.59 -10.38
N ASP A 143 -12.75 -3.14 -10.50
CA ASP A 143 -14.00 -2.50 -10.14
C ASP A 143 -14.17 -2.31 -8.61
N PRO A 144 -15.20 -1.58 -8.15
CA PRO A 144 -15.46 -1.38 -6.73
C PRO A 144 -15.63 -2.67 -5.93
N ALA A 145 -16.21 -3.74 -6.54
CA ALA A 145 -16.40 -5.02 -5.88
C ALA A 145 -15.04 -5.73 -5.64
N PHE A 146 -14.16 -5.72 -6.64
CA PHE A 146 -12.79 -6.20 -6.48
C PHE A 146 -12.03 -5.40 -5.41
N THR A 147 -12.12 -4.06 -5.46
CA THR A 147 -11.45 -3.18 -4.48
C THR A 147 -11.87 -3.50 -3.05
N ARG A 148 -13.17 -3.73 -2.83
CA ARG A 148 -13.70 -4.16 -1.52
C ARG A 148 -13.14 -5.50 -1.09
N GLN A 149 -13.21 -6.51 -1.97
CA GLN A 149 -12.72 -7.85 -1.68
C GLN A 149 -11.22 -7.83 -1.38
N TRP A 150 -10.45 -7.12 -2.20
CA TRP A 150 -9.01 -6.98 -2.02
C TRP A 150 -8.69 -6.33 -0.67
N GLY A 151 -9.30 -5.18 -0.36
CA GLY A 151 -9.03 -4.45 0.88
C GLY A 151 -9.35 -5.27 2.14
N VAL A 152 -10.50 -5.95 2.16
CA VAL A 152 -10.88 -6.80 3.30
C VAL A 152 -9.93 -8.01 3.43
N SER A 153 -9.60 -8.66 2.32
CA SER A 153 -8.67 -9.79 2.32
C SER A 153 -7.27 -9.37 2.77
N THR A 154 -6.79 -8.24 2.28
CA THR A 154 -5.48 -7.69 2.61
C THR A 154 -5.35 -7.39 4.11
N ILE A 155 -6.35 -6.73 4.69
CA ILE A 155 -6.41 -6.47 6.13
C ILE A 155 -6.49 -7.79 6.91
N GLY A 156 -7.31 -8.73 6.44
CA GLY A 156 -7.46 -10.06 7.05
C GLY A 156 -6.17 -10.89 7.00
N ASN A 157 -5.30 -10.64 6.05
CA ASN A 157 -4.00 -11.31 5.88
C ASN A 157 -2.84 -10.56 6.58
N GLY A 158 -3.14 -9.64 7.48
CA GLY A 158 -2.15 -9.03 8.37
C GLY A 158 -1.38 -7.85 7.79
N VAL A 159 -1.78 -7.34 6.64
CA VAL A 159 -1.20 -6.11 6.11
C VAL A 159 -1.55 -4.94 7.02
N THR A 160 -0.54 -4.27 7.53
CA THR A 160 -0.68 -3.17 8.50
C THR A 160 -0.69 -1.79 7.84
N ALA A 161 -0.17 -1.70 6.64
CA ALA A 161 -0.17 -0.48 5.84
C ALA A 161 -0.27 -0.81 4.35
N PHE A 162 -0.96 0.01 3.60
CA PHE A 162 -0.94 -0.04 2.13
C PHE A 162 -1.19 1.34 1.53
N ASN A 163 -0.70 1.52 0.32
CA ASN A 163 -0.84 2.74 -0.46
C ASN A 163 -1.35 2.37 -1.86
N TYR A 164 -2.43 2.98 -2.32
CA TYR A 164 -2.99 2.65 -3.63
C TYR A 164 -2.13 3.19 -4.78
N TYR A 165 -1.81 2.32 -5.72
CA TYR A 165 -1.29 2.69 -7.02
C TYR A 165 -2.31 2.31 -8.12
N MET A 166 -3.02 3.30 -8.73
CA MET A 166 -3.01 4.71 -8.36
C MET A 166 -4.31 5.05 -7.64
N LEU A 167 -4.24 6.03 -6.74
CA LEU A 167 -5.45 6.65 -6.19
C LEU A 167 -6.10 7.59 -7.20
N GLU A 168 -5.29 8.28 -7.97
CA GLU A 168 -5.66 9.31 -8.93
C GLU A 168 -5.02 9.03 -10.29
N GLY A 169 -5.82 9.04 -11.34
CA GLY A 169 -5.36 8.92 -12.71
C GLY A 169 -4.57 10.14 -13.17
N GLY A 170 -3.77 9.95 -14.20
CA GLY A 170 -2.92 10.98 -14.77
C GLY A 170 -3.04 11.07 -16.27
N THR A 171 -2.43 12.13 -16.83
CA THR A 171 -2.32 12.35 -18.26
C THR A 171 -0.86 12.52 -18.65
N ASN A 172 -0.39 11.71 -19.60
CA ASN A 172 0.94 11.88 -20.18
C ASN A 172 0.93 13.04 -21.18
N TRP A 173 1.93 13.89 -21.12
CA TRP A 173 2.01 15.05 -22.00
C TRP A 173 2.45 14.65 -23.42
N GLY A 174 1.56 14.81 -24.40
CA GLY A 174 1.84 14.57 -25.81
C GLY A 174 2.44 13.19 -26.07
N TRP A 175 3.62 13.14 -26.60
CA TRP A 175 4.41 11.93 -26.88
C TRP A 175 5.44 11.56 -25.80
N THR A 176 5.39 12.17 -24.63
CA THR A 176 6.27 11.81 -23.51
C THR A 176 5.91 10.46 -22.90
N GLY A 177 4.68 9.98 -23.12
CA GLY A 177 4.35 8.58 -22.87
C GLY A 177 5.08 7.69 -23.87
N ALA A 178 5.91 6.76 -23.40
CA ALA A 178 6.57 5.82 -24.30
C ALA A 178 5.51 4.97 -25.04
N PRO A 179 5.54 4.87 -26.37
CA PRO A 179 4.53 4.13 -27.14
C PRO A 179 4.40 2.65 -26.73
N ALA A 180 5.50 2.03 -26.29
CA ALA A 180 5.50 0.67 -25.78
C ALA A 180 4.92 0.56 -24.36
N SER A 181 4.73 1.68 -23.67
CA SER A 181 4.35 1.71 -22.26
C SER A 181 2.93 2.21 -22.03
N GLY A 182 2.28 2.92 -22.96
CA GLY A 182 0.91 3.32 -22.72
C GLY A 182 0.39 4.47 -23.59
N PHE A 183 -0.87 4.77 -23.38
CA PHE A 183 -1.56 5.88 -24.02
C PHE A 183 -1.22 7.23 -23.39
N THR A 184 -1.66 8.32 -24.02
CA THR A 184 -1.64 9.66 -23.40
C THR A 184 -2.44 9.68 -22.11
N SER A 185 -3.63 9.06 -22.09
CA SER A 185 -4.38 8.82 -20.87
C SER A 185 -3.67 7.78 -19.99
N TYR A 186 -3.43 8.14 -18.75
CA TYR A 186 -3.02 7.25 -17.68
C TYR A 186 -4.10 7.25 -16.60
N ASP A 187 -5.34 7.13 -17.02
CA ASP A 187 -6.51 7.11 -16.13
C ASP A 187 -6.45 5.95 -15.13
N TYR A 188 -5.89 4.83 -15.55
CA TYR A 188 -5.64 3.65 -14.74
C TYR A 188 -6.91 2.99 -14.17
N GLY A 189 -8.10 3.53 -14.43
CA GLY A 189 -9.33 3.19 -13.71
C GLY A 189 -9.22 3.50 -12.22
N ALA A 190 -8.53 4.55 -11.84
CA ALA A 190 -8.28 4.95 -10.47
C ALA A 190 -9.55 5.41 -9.75
N ALA A 191 -9.47 5.61 -8.43
CA ALA A 191 -10.59 6.11 -7.63
C ALA A 191 -10.98 7.55 -7.97
N LEU A 192 -9.99 8.38 -8.32
CA LEU A 192 -10.17 9.64 -9.02
C LEU A 192 -9.66 9.43 -10.45
N ASP A 193 -10.50 9.71 -11.44
CA ASP A 193 -10.10 9.64 -12.82
C ASP A 193 -9.11 10.77 -13.21
N GLU A 194 -8.59 10.75 -14.43
CA GLU A 194 -7.64 11.77 -14.87
C GLU A 194 -8.25 13.19 -14.95
N GLU A 195 -9.59 13.30 -14.97
CA GLU A 195 -10.34 14.55 -14.94
C GLU A 195 -10.68 15.03 -13.53
N ARG A 196 -10.25 14.29 -12.49
CA ARG A 196 -10.51 14.55 -11.07
C ARG A 196 -11.95 14.27 -10.62
N THR A 197 -12.70 13.46 -11.38
CA THR A 197 -14.03 13.00 -10.98
C THR A 197 -13.89 11.81 -10.04
N LEU A 198 -14.69 11.81 -8.97
CA LEU A 198 -14.76 10.68 -8.04
C LEU A 198 -15.53 9.52 -8.68
N THR A 199 -14.91 8.37 -8.78
CA THR A 199 -15.56 7.13 -9.21
C THR A 199 -16.20 6.40 -8.03
N ASP A 200 -17.06 5.40 -8.30
CA ASP A 200 -17.63 4.54 -7.25
C ASP A 200 -16.55 3.81 -6.43
N LYS A 201 -15.39 3.59 -6.99
CA LYS A 201 -14.24 3.00 -6.31
C LYS A 201 -13.73 3.87 -5.16
N PHE A 202 -13.80 5.19 -5.30
CA PHE A 202 -13.42 6.12 -4.24
C PHE A 202 -14.23 5.90 -2.96
N ALA A 203 -15.53 5.70 -3.08
CA ALA A 203 -16.38 5.42 -1.92
C ALA A 203 -15.95 4.14 -1.18
N VAL A 204 -15.60 3.09 -1.93
CA VAL A 204 -15.12 1.82 -1.36
C VAL A 204 -13.76 1.99 -0.68
N GLN A 205 -12.82 2.67 -1.31
CA GLN A 205 -11.49 2.92 -0.71
C GLN A 205 -11.61 3.76 0.57
N LYS A 206 -12.47 4.77 0.55
CA LYS A 206 -12.78 5.59 1.73
C LYS A 206 -13.38 4.76 2.87
N GLU A 207 -14.32 3.86 2.56
CA GLU A 207 -14.91 2.94 3.54
C GLU A 207 -13.86 2.04 4.18
N ILE A 208 -12.95 1.45 3.38
CA ILE A 208 -11.84 0.63 3.87
C ILE A 208 -10.92 1.45 4.79
N GLY A 209 -10.59 2.69 4.41
CA GLY A 209 -9.80 3.58 5.25
C GLY A 209 -10.47 3.92 6.58
N TYR A 210 -11.78 4.17 6.58
CA TYR A 210 -12.53 4.39 7.82
C TYR A 210 -12.61 3.13 8.68
N PHE A 211 -12.77 1.96 8.07
CA PHE A 211 -12.75 0.69 8.79
C PHE A 211 -11.43 0.50 9.55
N GLN A 212 -10.29 0.69 8.88
CA GLN A 212 -8.97 0.60 9.54
C GLN A 212 -8.80 1.64 10.65
N ARG A 213 -9.22 2.88 10.38
CA ARG A 213 -9.15 3.97 11.37
C ARG A 213 -10.01 3.71 12.60
N ALA A 214 -11.18 3.07 12.43
CA ALA A 214 -12.08 2.72 13.53
C ALA A 214 -11.53 1.55 14.38
N LEU A 215 -10.63 0.76 13.83
CA LEU A 215 -10.08 -0.45 14.46
C LEU A 215 -8.54 -0.41 14.55
N PRO A 216 -7.94 0.61 15.17
CA PRO A 216 -6.49 0.80 15.18
C PRO A 216 -5.73 -0.36 15.87
N TRP A 217 -6.42 -1.15 16.67
CA TRP A 217 -5.87 -2.35 17.32
C TRP A 217 -5.56 -3.48 16.32
N LEU A 218 -6.08 -3.46 15.09
CA LEU A 218 -5.74 -4.45 14.06
C LEU A 218 -4.24 -4.48 13.79
N ALA A 219 -3.58 -3.33 13.78
CA ALA A 219 -2.14 -3.24 13.60
C ALA A 219 -1.30 -3.89 14.71
N ALA A 220 -1.92 -4.16 15.87
CA ALA A 220 -1.29 -4.80 17.03
C ALA A 220 -1.69 -6.27 17.19
N THR A 221 -2.35 -6.87 16.22
CA THR A 221 -2.74 -8.28 16.24
C THR A 221 -1.65 -9.16 15.63
N ASN A 222 -1.58 -10.39 16.10
CA ASN A 222 -0.73 -11.41 15.51
C ASN A 222 -1.59 -12.52 14.89
N PRO A 223 -1.10 -13.18 13.83
CA PRO A 223 -1.78 -14.30 13.25
C PRO A 223 -1.93 -15.43 14.27
N VAL A 224 -3.02 -16.13 14.19
CA VAL A 224 -3.26 -17.35 14.97
C VAL A 224 -3.61 -18.47 14.00
N SER A 225 -3.29 -19.70 14.37
CA SER A 225 -3.77 -20.86 13.60
C SER A 225 -5.28 -20.76 13.46
N ALA A 226 -5.76 -20.85 12.22
CA ALA A 226 -7.19 -20.84 11.96
C ALA A 226 -7.85 -21.98 12.73
N PRO A 227 -8.97 -21.77 13.45
CA PRO A 227 -9.75 -22.87 13.95
C PRO A 227 -10.25 -23.70 12.77
N GLU A 228 -10.23 -25.03 12.91
CA GLU A 228 -10.83 -25.92 11.92
C GLU A 228 -12.27 -25.45 11.63
N PRO A 229 -12.67 -25.34 10.36
CA PRO A 229 -14.02 -24.94 10.03
C PRO A 229 -14.99 -25.94 10.64
N THR A 230 -15.90 -25.46 11.48
CA THR A 230 -17.00 -26.30 11.98
C THR A 230 -17.79 -26.82 10.79
N GLN A 231 -17.95 -28.12 10.72
CA GLN A 231 -18.63 -28.81 9.61
C GLN A 231 -19.95 -28.12 9.27
N GLY A 232 -20.14 -27.76 8.01
CA GLY A 232 -21.44 -27.39 7.46
C GLY A 232 -21.52 -26.08 6.67
N LEU A 233 -20.50 -25.26 6.60
CA LEU A 233 -20.48 -24.10 5.71
C LEU A 233 -19.49 -24.36 4.57
N PRO A 234 -19.87 -24.10 3.28
CA PRO A 234 -18.90 -24.08 2.20
C PRO A 234 -17.87 -22.99 2.57
N SER A 235 -16.65 -23.44 2.87
CA SER A 235 -15.58 -22.58 3.31
C SER A 235 -15.22 -21.57 2.21
N PRO A 236 -15.54 -20.28 2.33
CA PRO A 236 -14.58 -19.32 1.84
C PRO A 236 -13.32 -19.59 2.64
N ARG A 237 -12.15 -19.68 2.03
CA ARG A 237 -10.89 -19.71 2.75
C ARG A 237 -10.90 -18.47 3.66
N VAL A 238 -11.20 -18.69 4.94
CA VAL A 238 -11.24 -17.61 5.90
C VAL A 238 -9.78 -17.27 6.15
N PRO A 239 -9.36 -16.03 5.93
CA PRO A 239 -8.02 -15.58 6.29
C PRO A 239 -7.74 -15.87 7.76
N ALA A 240 -6.48 -16.07 8.10
CA ALA A 240 -6.06 -16.34 9.47
C ALA A 240 -6.74 -15.41 10.48
N HIS A 241 -7.33 -15.97 11.52
CA HIS A 241 -7.98 -15.18 12.55
C HIS A 241 -6.93 -14.52 13.45
N TYR A 242 -7.08 -13.25 13.70
CA TYR A 242 -6.24 -12.48 14.59
C TYR A 242 -6.79 -12.53 16.03
N ARG A 243 -5.95 -12.91 16.99
CA ARG A 243 -6.25 -12.74 18.41
C ARG A 243 -5.52 -11.52 18.95
N ARG A 244 -6.27 -10.69 19.65
CA ARG A 244 -5.70 -9.61 20.45
C ARG A 244 -4.87 -10.23 21.59
N ASN A 245 -3.64 -9.78 21.77
CA ASN A 245 -2.81 -10.20 22.87
C ASN A 245 -3.51 -9.83 24.17
N ARG A 246 -3.93 -10.83 24.98
CA ARG A 246 -4.79 -10.64 26.16
C ARG A 246 -4.12 -9.91 27.33
N THR A 247 -2.84 -9.61 27.24
CA THR A 247 -2.05 -9.09 28.37
C THR A 247 -2.21 -7.58 28.62
N THR A 248 -2.95 -6.84 27.81
CA THR A 248 -3.06 -5.36 27.99
C THR A 248 -4.51 -4.84 27.98
N LEU A 249 -5.49 -5.67 28.32
CA LEU A 249 -6.88 -5.24 28.43
C LEU A 249 -7.42 -5.40 29.85
N HIS A 250 -6.81 -4.72 30.80
CA HIS A 250 -7.56 -4.31 31.98
C HIS A 250 -8.38 -3.08 31.65
N ARG A 251 -9.70 -3.29 31.52
CA ARG A 251 -10.80 -2.36 31.70
C ARG A 251 -10.57 -0.94 31.19
N LEU A 252 -10.91 -0.70 29.93
CA LEU A 252 -11.47 0.58 29.59
C LEU A 252 -12.93 0.60 30.04
N PRO A 253 -13.39 1.59 30.81
CA PRO A 253 -14.80 1.70 31.17
C PRO A 253 -15.59 1.90 29.87
N VAL A 254 -16.62 1.11 29.69
CA VAL A 254 -17.65 1.36 28.68
C VAL A 254 -18.39 2.61 29.14
N GLY A 255 -17.87 3.77 28.74
CA GLY A 255 -18.63 5.01 28.81
C GLY A 255 -19.85 4.86 27.94
N ARG A 256 -21.03 4.95 28.55
CA ARG A 256 -22.30 5.09 27.82
C ARG A 256 -22.14 6.23 26.82
N LEU A 257 -22.21 5.91 25.54
CA LEU A 257 -22.51 6.90 24.52
C LEU A 257 -23.91 7.45 24.82
N GLN A 258 -23.97 8.57 25.55
CA GLN A 258 -25.14 9.41 25.52
C GLN A 258 -25.33 9.90 24.10
N ARG A 259 -26.44 9.55 23.50
CA ARG A 259 -26.95 10.21 22.31
C ARG A 259 -27.15 11.66 22.67
N ASP A 260 -26.33 12.51 22.13
CA ASP A 260 -26.69 13.92 21.97
C ASP A 260 -26.84 14.14 20.45
N ASP A 261 -28.09 14.01 20.05
CA ASP A 261 -28.55 14.28 18.71
C ASP A 261 -28.67 15.79 18.52
N ARG A 262 -28.24 16.23 17.36
CA ARG A 262 -28.58 17.47 16.69
C ARG A 262 -27.60 18.63 16.85
N HIS A 263 -27.21 19.01 15.65
CA HIS A 263 -26.59 20.26 15.19
C HIS A 263 -25.07 20.21 14.93
N HIS A 264 -24.76 20.10 13.67
CA HIS A 264 -23.85 20.90 12.84
C HIS A 264 -23.28 20.12 11.66
N PHE A 265 -24.10 19.92 10.65
CA PHE A 265 -23.63 19.81 9.29
C PHE A 265 -24.14 21.03 8.51
N HIS A 266 -23.43 22.13 8.60
CA HIS A 266 -23.49 23.20 7.62
C HIS A 266 -22.10 23.78 7.40
N HIS A 267 -21.77 23.89 6.11
CA HIS A 267 -20.64 24.58 5.51
C HIS A 267 -19.29 23.86 5.53
N LEU A 268 -18.99 23.20 4.44
CA LEU A 268 -17.81 23.43 3.62
C LEU A 268 -18.21 23.01 2.20
N ALA A 269 -18.57 24.03 1.41
CA ALA A 269 -18.60 23.98 -0.03
C ALA A 269 -17.16 24.13 -0.54
#